data_45867176b071e03140ec972ff460933a
#
_entry.id   45867176b071e03140ec972ff460933a
#
_cell.length_a   1.000
_cell.length_b   1.000
_cell.length_c   1.000
_cell.angle_alpha   90.00
_cell.angle_beta   90.00
_cell.angle_gamma   90.00
#
_symmetry.space_group_name_H-M   'P 1'
#
loop_
_entity.id
_entity.type
_entity.pdbx_description
1 polymer ?
#
loop_
_entity_poly.entity_id
_entity_poly.type
_entity_poly.pdbx_seq_one_letter_code
_entity_poly.pdbx_strand_id
1 'polypeptide(L)'
;MYGQYCCQRRTDCPHVALDDSWNYTDILWNGIQAEKVQRAFENLNYREQTLLEKRLAICMTCGRVSSWKDRPTFEELAVMFEGSTASGAERAYRKAVDKLTEFLVAEGAIHAVRLKQKSKTKRKKKIAAAIYEYQADCDGEWGEISLDFENGKAEVILLADWDTVKTNKFASRAIAYLLNCENEKLPKEIMVVFE
;
A
#
# COMPACT_ATOMS: atom_id res chain seq x y z
N MET A 1 9.68 -19.94 -21.08
CA MET A 1 9.58 -20.83 -19.90
C MET A 1 9.44 -19.94 -18.69
N TYR A 2 8.25 -19.82 -18.15
CA TYR A 2 8.02 -19.05 -16.92
C TYR A 2 8.61 -19.83 -15.76
N GLY A 3 9.52 -19.20 -15.04
CA GLY A 3 10.23 -19.82 -13.93
C GLY A 3 9.24 -20.44 -12.92
N GLN A 4 9.50 -21.69 -12.59
CA GLN A 4 8.75 -22.43 -11.60
C GLN A 4 8.70 -21.65 -10.28
N TYR A 5 7.52 -21.57 -9.71
CA TYR A 5 7.24 -20.90 -8.46
C TYR A 5 8.12 -21.41 -7.33
N CYS A 6 8.63 -20.48 -6.58
CA CYS A 6 9.69 -20.68 -5.65
C CYS A 6 9.37 -21.63 -4.50
N CYS A 7 8.17 -21.73 -4.01
CA CYS A 7 7.89 -22.62 -2.90
C CYS A 7 6.40 -22.83 -2.67
N GLN A 8 6.04 -24.08 -2.39
CA GLN A 8 4.75 -24.43 -1.81
C GLN A 8 4.83 -24.49 -0.27
N ARG A 9 6.03 -24.64 0.31
CA ARG A 9 6.27 -24.65 1.76
C ARG A 9 7.64 -24.07 2.06
N ARG A 10 7.79 -23.43 3.21
CA ARG A 10 9.03 -22.77 3.66
C ARG A 10 10.23 -23.74 3.69
N THR A 11 9.99 -25.01 4.02
CA THR A 11 11.01 -26.07 4.05
C THR A 11 11.47 -26.55 2.68
N ASP A 12 10.63 -26.34 1.65
CA ASP A 12 10.88 -26.84 0.30
C ASP A 12 11.34 -25.73 -0.66
N CYS A 13 11.56 -24.51 -0.14
CA CYS A 13 12.01 -23.40 -0.95
C CYS A 13 13.46 -23.60 -1.39
N PRO A 14 13.74 -23.83 -2.69
CA PRO A 14 15.09 -24.06 -3.17
C PRO A 14 16.06 -22.91 -2.89
N HIS A 15 15.51 -21.74 -2.57
CA HIS A 15 16.31 -20.57 -2.24
C HIS A 15 16.82 -20.55 -0.78
N VAL A 16 16.14 -21.23 0.13
CA VAL A 16 16.57 -21.33 1.53
C VAL A 16 17.79 -22.24 1.66
N ALA A 17 17.95 -23.20 0.75
CA ALA A 17 19.06 -24.15 0.75
C ALA A 17 20.36 -23.59 0.14
N LEU A 18 20.35 -22.41 -0.49
CA LEU A 18 21.44 -21.97 -1.36
C LEU A 18 22.37 -20.92 -0.76
N ASP A 19 21.94 -20.20 0.29
CA ASP A 19 22.81 -19.15 0.84
C ASP A 19 22.35 -18.66 2.22
N ASP A 20 23.04 -19.09 3.27
CA ASP A 20 22.85 -18.60 4.64
C ASP A 20 23.33 -17.15 4.84
N SER A 21 23.98 -16.55 3.84
CA SER A 21 24.51 -15.18 3.90
C SER A 21 23.47 -14.10 3.58
N TRP A 22 22.32 -14.48 3.05
CA TRP A 22 21.27 -13.53 2.70
C TRP A 22 20.31 -13.30 3.86
N ASN A 23 20.49 -12.20 4.57
CA ASN A 23 19.53 -11.74 5.54
C ASN A 23 18.37 -11.01 4.82
N TYR A 24 17.40 -11.78 4.34
CA TYR A 24 16.22 -11.26 3.64
C TYR A 24 15.41 -10.27 4.46
N THR A 25 15.43 -10.46 5.77
CA THR A 25 14.70 -9.64 6.74
C THR A 25 15.19 -8.19 6.68
N ASP A 26 16.51 -7.99 6.58
CA ASP A 26 17.11 -6.66 6.63
C ASP A 26 16.89 -5.85 5.33
N ILE A 27 16.70 -6.52 4.20
CA ILE A 27 16.59 -5.85 2.89
C ILE A 27 15.14 -5.52 2.56
N LEU A 28 14.21 -6.43 2.82
CA LEU A 28 12.80 -6.31 2.38
C LEU A 28 11.87 -5.82 3.48
N TRP A 29 12.24 -6.06 4.73
CA TRP A 29 11.34 -5.88 5.86
C TRP A 29 11.99 -5.04 6.96
N ASN A 30 12.90 -4.15 6.60
CA ASN A 30 13.56 -3.27 7.57
C ASN A 30 12.51 -2.55 8.42
N GLY A 31 12.48 -2.84 9.71
CA GLY A 31 11.47 -2.35 10.65
C GLY A 31 10.17 -3.16 10.73
N ILE A 32 9.91 -4.10 9.81
CA ILE A 32 8.68 -4.90 9.77
C ILE A 32 8.97 -6.34 10.22
N GLN A 33 8.17 -6.86 11.14
CA GLN A 33 8.30 -8.24 11.59
C GLN A 33 7.80 -9.22 10.51
N ALA A 34 8.72 -10.04 9.97
CA ALA A 34 8.43 -10.96 8.87
C ALA A 34 7.22 -11.89 9.14
N GLU A 35 7.05 -12.33 10.39
CA GLU A 35 5.92 -13.17 10.80
C GLU A 35 4.57 -12.47 10.66
N LYS A 36 4.51 -11.17 10.98
CA LYS A 36 3.29 -10.36 10.82
C LYS A 36 2.94 -10.21 9.34
N VAL A 37 3.95 -9.97 8.50
CA VAL A 37 3.76 -9.87 7.05
C VAL A 37 3.27 -11.19 6.48
N GLN A 38 3.84 -12.30 6.91
CA GLN A 38 3.40 -13.62 6.45
C GLN A 38 1.95 -13.89 6.85
N ARG A 39 1.56 -13.63 8.12
CA ARG A 39 0.16 -13.78 8.55
C ARG A 39 -0.80 -12.89 7.75
N ALA A 40 -0.43 -11.64 7.54
CA ALA A 40 -1.23 -10.72 6.73
C ALA A 40 -1.41 -11.24 5.29
N PHE A 41 -0.35 -11.76 4.69
CA PHE A 41 -0.38 -12.33 3.34
C PHE A 41 -1.23 -13.61 3.26
N GLU A 42 -1.16 -14.48 4.27
CA GLU A 42 -1.94 -15.72 4.35
C GLU A 42 -3.46 -15.47 4.45
N ASN A 43 -3.88 -14.29 4.92
CA ASN A 43 -5.29 -13.86 4.96
C ASN A 43 -5.84 -13.46 3.57
N LEU A 44 -4.99 -13.31 2.56
CA LEU A 44 -5.41 -13.09 1.19
C LEU A 44 -5.85 -14.39 0.53
N ASN A 45 -6.77 -14.30 -0.43
CA ASN A 45 -7.11 -15.48 -1.24
C ASN A 45 -5.98 -15.81 -2.24
N TYR A 46 -5.98 -17.05 -2.76
CA TYR A 46 -4.94 -17.53 -3.67
C TYR A 46 -4.68 -16.62 -4.88
N ARG A 47 -5.75 -16.06 -5.47
CA ARG A 47 -5.63 -15.15 -6.63
C ARG A 47 -4.94 -13.83 -6.24
N GLU A 48 -5.28 -13.27 -5.10
CA GLU A 48 -4.67 -12.06 -4.56
C GLU A 48 -3.19 -12.30 -4.24
N GLN A 49 -2.87 -13.41 -3.57
CA GLN A 49 -1.50 -13.83 -3.27
C GLN A 49 -0.68 -13.94 -4.56
N THR A 50 -1.18 -14.68 -5.55
CA THR A 50 -0.50 -14.88 -6.83
C THR A 50 -0.27 -13.56 -7.57
N LEU A 51 -1.26 -12.65 -7.58
CA LEU A 51 -1.12 -11.33 -8.20
C LEU A 51 -0.01 -10.51 -7.56
N LEU A 52 0.04 -10.50 -6.23
CA LEU A 52 1.05 -9.76 -5.47
C LEU A 52 2.44 -10.32 -5.70
N GLU A 53 2.65 -11.63 -5.52
CA GLU A 53 3.95 -12.27 -5.71
C GLU A 53 4.50 -12.04 -7.11
N LYS A 54 3.64 -12.23 -8.12
CA LYS A 54 4.03 -12.02 -9.53
C LYS A 54 4.40 -10.57 -9.79
N ARG A 55 3.52 -9.63 -9.43
CA ARG A 55 3.71 -8.22 -9.75
C ARG A 55 4.83 -7.57 -8.93
N LEU A 56 5.03 -7.98 -7.70
CA LEU A 56 6.13 -7.50 -6.86
C LEU A 56 7.44 -8.22 -7.18
N ALA A 57 7.40 -9.34 -7.87
CA ALA A 57 8.52 -10.24 -8.11
C ALA A 57 9.17 -10.69 -6.78
N ILE A 58 8.35 -10.92 -5.76
CA ILE A 58 8.76 -11.31 -4.42
C ILE A 58 8.09 -12.63 -4.09
N CYS A 59 8.87 -13.59 -3.61
CA CYS A 59 8.30 -14.76 -2.95
C CYS A 59 7.94 -14.39 -1.51
N MET A 60 6.66 -14.31 -1.20
CA MET A 60 6.19 -13.91 0.13
C MET A 60 6.53 -14.94 1.21
N THR A 61 6.83 -16.18 0.85
CA THR A 61 7.22 -17.23 1.79
C THR A 61 8.65 -17.11 2.25
N CYS A 62 9.60 -16.77 1.36
CA CYS A 62 11.02 -16.68 1.67
C CYS A 62 11.60 -15.26 1.50
N GLY A 63 10.80 -14.29 1.10
CA GLY A 63 11.22 -12.90 0.92
C GLY A 63 12.14 -12.65 -0.29
N ARG A 64 12.49 -13.67 -1.08
CA ARG A 64 13.41 -13.49 -2.19
C ARG A 64 12.79 -12.65 -3.30
N VAL A 65 13.53 -11.64 -3.74
CA VAL A 65 13.17 -10.79 -4.87
C VAL A 65 13.73 -11.39 -6.15
N SER A 66 12.88 -11.61 -7.15
CA SER A 66 13.29 -11.91 -8.51
C SER A 66 13.70 -10.62 -9.24
N SER A 67 14.36 -10.76 -10.40
CA SER A 67 14.72 -9.59 -11.19
C SER A 67 13.49 -8.74 -11.56
N TRP A 68 13.61 -7.42 -11.41
CA TRP A 68 12.57 -6.47 -11.85
C TRP A 68 12.25 -6.56 -13.33
N LYS A 69 13.20 -7.06 -14.14
CA LYS A 69 13.03 -7.26 -15.59
C LYS A 69 12.06 -8.39 -15.90
N ASP A 70 11.89 -9.32 -14.97
CA ASP A 70 11.03 -10.49 -15.14
C ASP A 70 9.60 -10.26 -14.61
N ARG A 71 9.27 -9.02 -14.24
CA ARG A 71 7.91 -8.67 -13.79
C ARG A 71 6.91 -8.75 -14.93
N PRO A 72 5.87 -9.58 -14.80
CA PRO A 72 4.83 -9.60 -15.81
C PRO A 72 4.09 -8.27 -15.90
N THR A 73 3.75 -7.86 -17.10
CA THR A 73 2.85 -6.73 -17.36
C THR A 73 1.42 -7.08 -16.92
N PHE A 74 0.54 -6.09 -16.85
CA PHE A 74 -0.86 -6.38 -16.53
C PHE A 74 -1.58 -7.13 -17.67
N GLU A 75 -1.13 -7.00 -18.91
CA GLU A 75 -1.57 -7.79 -20.05
C GLU A 75 -1.23 -9.27 -19.85
N GLU A 76 0.01 -9.58 -19.48
CA GLU A 76 0.46 -10.94 -19.20
C GLU A 76 -0.25 -11.55 -18.00
N LEU A 77 -0.46 -10.75 -16.93
CA LEU A 77 -1.24 -11.17 -15.77
C LEU A 77 -2.70 -11.43 -16.13
N ALA A 78 -3.29 -10.64 -17.03
CA ALA A 78 -4.65 -10.87 -17.51
C ALA A 78 -4.80 -12.19 -18.26
N VAL A 79 -3.80 -12.59 -19.04
CA VAL A 79 -3.77 -13.89 -19.72
C VAL A 79 -3.67 -15.03 -18.70
N MET A 80 -2.89 -14.87 -17.63
CA MET A 80 -2.76 -15.87 -16.56
C MET A 80 -4.07 -16.10 -15.79
N PHE A 81 -4.89 -15.08 -15.70
CA PHE A 81 -6.20 -15.13 -15.03
C PHE A 81 -7.31 -15.06 -16.08
N GLU A 82 -7.64 -16.20 -16.67
CA GLU A 82 -8.60 -16.38 -17.75
C GLU A 82 -9.83 -15.45 -17.63
N GLY A 83 -10.18 -14.79 -18.73
CA GLY A 83 -11.32 -13.88 -18.81
C GLY A 83 -11.07 -12.48 -18.21
N SER A 84 -9.85 -12.17 -17.81
CA SER A 84 -9.48 -10.83 -17.30
C SER A 84 -8.97 -9.93 -18.42
N THR A 85 -9.14 -8.62 -18.25
CA THR A 85 -8.48 -7.59 -19.07
C THR A 85 -7.30 -7.00 -18.32
N ALA A 86 -6.36 -6.35 -19.00
CA ALA A 86 -5.23 -5.66 -18.35
C ALA A 86 -5.70 -4.69 -17.26
N SER A 87 -6.72 -3.86 -17.56
CA SER A 87 -7.32 -2.96 -16.56
C SER A 87 -8.06 -3.69 -15.44
N GLY A 88 -8.58 -4.88 -15.71
CA GLY A 88 -9.17 -5.77 -14.70
C GLY A 88 -8.11 -6.34 -13.76
N ALA A 89 -6.97 -6.81 -14.32
CA ALA A 89 -5.84 -7.30 -13.55
C ALA A 89 -5.20 -6.20 -12.69
N GLU A 90 -5.05 -4.98 -13.24
CA GLU A 90 -4.54 -3.83 -12.48
C GLU A 90 -5.46 -3.47 -11.31
N ARG A 91 -6.77 -3.45 -11.55
CA ARG A 91 -7.76 -3.17 -10.50
C ARG A 91 -7.76 -4.23 -9.40
N ALA A 92 -7.64 -5.50 -9.79
CA ALA A 92 -7.52 -6.61 -8.85
C ALA A 92 -6.23 -6.52 -8.03
N TYR A 93 -5.11 -6.18 -8.67
CA TYR A 93 -3.84 -5.95 -7.98
C TYR A 93 -3.94 -4.83 -6.94
N ARG A 94 -4.48 -3.66 -7.32
CA ARG A 94 -4.66 -2.54 -6.39
C ARG A 94 -5.52 -2.94 -5.18
N LYS A 95 -6.62 -3.64 -5.41
CA LYS A 95 -7.46 -4.17 -4.31
C LYS A 95 -6.72 -5.15 -3.40
N ALA A 96 -5.85 -6.00 -3.98
CA ALA A 96 -5.04 -6.93 -3.20
C ALA A 96 -3.99 -6.19 -2.35
N VAL A 97 -3.39 -5.12 -2.88
CA VAL A 97 -2.47 -4.24 -2.13
C VAL A 97 -3.20 -3.56 -0.97
N ASP A 98 -4.37 -2.95 -1.23
CA ASP A 98 -5.15 -2.27 -0.19
C ASP A 98 -5.53 -3.26 0.93
N LYS A 99 -6.00 -4.44 0.56
CA LYS A 99 -6.38 -5.49 1.51
C LYS A 99 -5.18 -6.02 2.32
N LEU A 100 -4.03 -6.23 1.66
CA LEU A 100 -2.79 -6.59 2.36
C LEU A 100 -2.39 -5.50 3.36
N THR A 101 -2.50 -4.23 2.97
CA THR A 101 -2.20 -3.10 3.85
C THR A 101 -3.11 -3.10 5.07
N GLU A 102 -4.42 -3.33 4.90
CA GLU A 102 -5.36 -3.44 6.02
C GLU A 102 -4.97 -4.56 7.00
N PHE A 103 -4.58 -5.73 6.48
CA PHE A 103 -4.11 -6.84 7.32
C PHE A 103 -2.78 -6.51 8.02
N LEU A 104 -1.84 -5.84 7.34
CA LEU A 104 -0.58 -5.43 7.96
C LEU A 104 -0.79 -4.40 9.07
N VAL A 105 -1.75 -3.51 8.91
CA VAL A 105 -2.16 -2.57 9.96
C VAL A 105 -2.80 -3.32 11.13
N ALA A 106 -3.71 -4.25 10.86
CA ALA A 106 -4.38 -5.05 11.90
C ALA A 106 -3.37 -5.91 12.70
N GLU A 107 -2.32 -6.42 12.05
CA GLU A 107 -1.21 -7.11 12.71
C GLU A 107 -0.24 -6.15 13.46
N GLY A 108 -0.43 -4.85 13.32
CA GLY A 108 0.47 -3.84 13.89
C GLY A 108 1.89 -3.91 13.29
N ALA A 109 1.99 -4.28 12.02
CA ALA A 109 3.26 -4.31 11.29
C ALA A 109 3.62 -2.94 10.71
N ILE A 110 2.62 -2.18 10.33
CA ILE A 110 2.74 -0.84 9.74
C ILE A 110 1.64 0.06 10.27
N HIS A 111 1.79 1.36 10.06
CA HIS A 111 0.72 2.33 10.20
C HIS A 111 0.25 2.80 8.83
N ALA A 112 -1.03 3.12 8.69
CA ALA A 112 -1.57 3.68 7.48
C ALA A 112 -2.60 4.77 7.77
N VAL A 113 -2.73 5.72 6.84
CA VAL A 113 -3.82 6.69 6.84
C VAL A 113 -4.59 6.57 5.52
N ARG A 114 -5.89 6.31 5.62
CA ARG A 114 -6.79 6.32 4.47
C ARG A 114 -7.29 7.74 4.26
N LEU A 115 -7.19 8.24 3.04
CA LEU A 115 -7.60 9.58 2.66
C LEU A 115 -8.72 9.51 1.63
N LYS A 116 -9.74 10.33 1.83
CA LYS A 116 -10.86 10.45 0.89
C LYS A 116 -11.17 11.92 0.63
N GLN A 117 -11.10 12.33 -0.63
CA GLN A 117 -11.41 13.70 -1.02
C GLN A 117 -12.91 14.00 -0.85
N LYS A 118 -13.25 14.91 0.04
CA LYS A 118 -14.61 15.38 0.29
C LYS A 118 -15.00 16.49 -0.68
N SER A 119 -14.15 17.47 -0.82
CA SER A 119 -14.38 18.59 -1.75
C SER A 119 -13.06 19.16 -2.29
N LYS A 120 -13.17 19.90 -3.38
CA LYS A 120 -12.08 20.70 -3.95
C LYS A 120 -12.59 21.94 -4.65
N THR A 121 -11.85 23.03 -4.50
CA THR A 121 -12.09 24.29 -5.21
C THR A 121 -10.98 24.51 -6.24
N LYS A 122 -11.35 24.87 -7.47
CA LYS A 122 -10.39 25.15 -8.54
C LYS A 122 -10.39 26.64 -8.88
N ARG A 123 -9.19 27.19 -9.09
CA ARG A 123 -8.99 28.51 -9.70
C ARG A 123 -8.01 28.41 -10.88
N LYS A 124 -8.36 28.99 -12.04
CA LYS A 124 -7.51 29.02 -13.24
C LYS A 124 -6.89 27.64 -13.59
N LYS A 125 -7.70 26.57 -13.59
CA LYS A 125 -7.31 25.17 -13.82
C LYS A 125 -6.50 24.48 -12.71
N LYS A 126 -6.04 25.21 -11.69
CA LYS A 126 -5.34 24.62 -10.52
C LYS A 126 -6.31 24.42 -9.37
N ILE A 127 -6.00 23.45 -8.50
CA ILE A 127 -6.73 23.26 -7.26
C ILE A 127 -6.24 24.31 -6.28
N ALA A 128 -7.15 25.18 -5.82
CA ALA A 128 -6.86 26.24 -4.87
C ALA A 128 -6.99 25.72 -3.43
N ALA A 129 -8.02 24.95 -3.15
CA ALA A 129 -8.26 24.36 -1.84
C ALA A 129 -8.89 22.97 -1.98
N ALA A 130 -8.68 22.10 -0.98
CA ALA A 130 -9.31 20.80 -0.90
C ALA A 130 -9.58 20.42 0.55
N ILE A 131 -10.65 19.64 0.77
CA ILE A 131 -10.99 19.04 2.04
C ILE A 131 -10.89 17.54 1.87
N TYR A 132 -10.21 16.90 2.82
CA TYR A 132 -10.07 15.46 2.90
C TYR A 132 -10.58 14.94 4.23
N GLU A 133 -11.29 13.84 4.18
CA GLU A 133 -11.49 12.97 5.32
C GLU A 133 -10.28 12.04 5.44
N TYR A 134 -9.83 11.76 6.65
CA TYR A 134 -8.76 10.80 6.91
C TYR A 134 -9.15 9.85 8.04
N GLN A 135 -8.72 8.60 7.91
CA GLN A 135 -8.95 7.55 8.89
C GLN A 135 -7.60 6.96 9.30
N ALA A 136 -7.34 6.96 10.60
CA ALA A 136 -6.11 6.42 11.16
C ALA A 136 -6.18 4.88 11.19
N ASP A 137 -5.09 4.24 10.80
CA ASP A 137 -4.94 2.78 10.77
C ASP A 137 -6.15 2.03 10.17
N CYS A 138 -6.84 2.66 9.23
CA CYS A 138 -8.01 2.10 8.53
C CYS A 138 -9.18 1.71 9.44
N ASP A 139 -9.24 2.22 10.66
CA ASP A 139 -10.26 1.91 11.66
C ASP A 139 -10.69 3.18 12.41
N GLY A 140 -11.82 3.11 13.13
CA GLY A 140 -12.34 4.20 13.94
C GLY A 140 -13.03 5.31 13.14
N GLU A 141 -13.34 6.40 13.84
CA GLU A 141 -14.00 7.58 13.29
C GLU A 141 -13.05 8.40 12.39
N TRP A 142 -13.64 8.98 11.36
CA TRP A 142 -12.92 9.81 10.40
C TRP A 142 -12.64 11.20 10.94
N GLY A 143 -11.41 11.68 10.77
CA GLY A 143 -11.06 13.07 10.92
C GLY A 143 -11.20 13.85 9.63
N GLU A 144 -11.03 15.18 9.69
CA GLU A 144 -11.11 16.09 8.54
C GLU A 144 -9.95 17.06 8.54
N ILE A 145 -9.33 17.23 7.37
CA ILE A 145 -8.26 18.19 7.12
C ILE A 145 -8.62 19.11 5.96
N SER A 146 -8.27 20.38 6.08
CA SER A 146 -8.39 21.39 5.03
C SER A 146 -7.01 21.78 4.52
N LEU A 147 -6.89 21.93 3.21
CA LEU A 147 -5.67 22.33 2.54
C LEU A 147 -5.94 23.57 1.69
N ASP A 148 -5.15 24.60 1.88
CA ASP A 148 -5.11 25.82 1.07
C ASP A 148 -3.80 25.85 0.30
N PHE A 149 -3.82 25.46 -0.96
CA PHE A 149 -2.63 25.40 -1.80
C PHE A 149 -2.17 26.77 -2.29
N GLU A 150 -3.04 27.80 -2.26
CA GLU A 150 -2.66 29.16 -2.65
C GLU A 150 -1.76 29.79 -1.57
N ASN A 151 -2.06 29.52 -0.30
CA ASN A 151 -1.34 30.07 0.84
C ASN A 151 -0.37 29.09 1.50
N GLY A 152 -0.32 27.84 1.01
CA GLY A 152 0.51 26.77 1.57
C GLY A 152 0.12 26.41 3.01
N LYS A 153 -1.17 26.55 3.35
CA LYS A 153 -1.69 26.28 4.70
C LYS A 153 -2.44 24.95 4.74
N ALA A 154 -2.31 24.28 5.87
CA ALA A 154 -3.10 23.09 6.18
C ALA A 154 -3.63 23.20 7.61
N GLU A 155 -4.86 22.78 7.81
CA GLU A 155 -5.53 22.83 9.10
C GLU A 155 -6.27 21.51 9.35
N VAL A 156 -6.18 21.01 10.58
CA VAL A 156 -6.97 19.86 11.04
C VAL A 156 -8.29 20.41 11.58
N ILE A 157 -9.39 20.11 10.88
CA ILE A 157 -10.73 20.57 11.27
C ILE A 157 -11.30 19.64 12.35
N LEU A 158 -11.13 18.33 12.16
CA LEU A 158 -11.59 17.29 13.06
C LEU A 158 -10.50 16.23 13.19
N LEU A 159 -10.22 15.77 14.40
CA LEU A 159 -9.29 14.68 14.65
C LEU A 159 -10.00 13.34 14.42
N ALA A 160 -9.31 12.43 13.71
CA ALA A 160 -9.71 11.03 13.66
C ALA A 160 -9.44 10.36 15.00
N ASP A 161 -10.06 9.21 15.24
CA ASP A 161 -9.65 8.31 16.33
C ASP A 161 -8.14 8.04 16.22
N TRP A 162 -7.50 7.75 17.34
CA TRP A 162 -6.05 7.53 17.48
C TRP A 162 -5.16 8.78 17.31
N ASP A 163 -5.67 9.89 16.74
CA ASP A 163 -4.98 11.17 16.78
C ASP A 163 -5.39 11.95 18.02
N THR A 164 -4.45 12.70 18.58
CA THR A 164 -4.69 13.63 19.66
C THR A 164 -4.16 15.02 19.28
N VAL A 165 -4.61 16.06 19.96
CA VAL A 165 -4.11 17.43 19.73
C VAL A 165 -2.60 17.53 19.90
N LYS A 166 -2.00 16.70 20.75
CA LYS A 166 -0.55 16.67 20.99
C LYS A 166 0.21 15.77 20.01
N THR A 167 -0.43 14.73 19.49
CA THR A 167 0.20 13.71 18.65
C THR A 167 -0.64 13.45 17.41
N ASN A 168 -0.93 14.48 16.61
CA ASN A 168 -1.66 14.39 15.36
C ASN A 168 -0.83 13.67 14.26
N LYS A 169 -0.33 12.49 14.59
CA LYS A 169 0.61 11.72 13.76
C LYS A 169 0.01 11.39 12.40
N PHE A 170 -1.24 10.92 12.38
CA PHE A 170 -1.92 10.53 11.14
C PHE A 170 -2.30 11.75 10.30
N ALA A 171 -2.89 12.78 10.92
CA ALA A 171 -3.18 14.04 10.22
C ALA A 171 -1.92 14.67 9.63
N SER A 172 -0.82 14.72 10.38
CA SER A 172 0.44 15.28 9.91
C SER A 172 1.01 14.52 8.71
N ARG A 173 0.94 13.19 8.71
CA ARG A 173 1.37 12.35 7.58
C ARG A 173 0.46 12.55 6.36
N ALA A 174 -0.85 12.62 6.57
CA ALA A 174 -1.82 12.91 5.53
C ALA A 174 -1.54 14.27 4.85
N ILE A 175 -1.35 15.32 5.66
CA ILE A 175 -1.04 16.67 5.18
C ILE A 175 0.28 16.67 4.41
N ALA A 176 1.35 16.09 4.97
CA ALA A 176 2.65 16.04 4.32
C ALA A 176 2.56 15.33 2.96
N TYR A 177 1.84 14.21 2.87
CA TYR A 177 1.62 13.52 1.61
C TYR A 177 0.90 14.39 0.60
N LEU A 178 -0.24 14.99 0.98
CA LEU A 178 -1.08 15.77 0.07
C LEU A 178 -0.41 17.07 -0.39
N LEU A 179 0.39 17.71 0.45
CA LEU A 179 1.16 18.90 0.06
C LEU A 179 2.30 18.57 -0.92
N ASN A 180 2.81 17.34 -0.89
CA ASN A 180 3.82 16.88 -1.85
C ASN A 180 3.21 16.37 -3.18
N CYS A 181 1.90 16.22 -3.27
CA CYS A 181 1.24 15.89 -4.53
C CYS A 181 1.23 17.11 -5.47
N GLU A 182 1.38 16.86 -6.78
CA GLU A 182 1.11 17.90 -7.78
C GLU A 182 -0.35 18.35 -7.68
N ASN A 183 -0.59 19.67 -7.54
CA ASN A 183 -1.92 20.25 -7.34
C ASN A 183 -2.96 19.88 -8.42
N GLU A 184 -2.51 19.38 -9.59
CA GLU A 184 -3.40 18.95 -10.67
C GLU A 184 -3.84 17.49 -10.52
N LYS A 185 -3.11 16.70 -9.72
CA LYS A 185 -3.23 15.23 -9.60
C LYS A 185 -3.58 14.74 -8.19
N LEU A 186 -4.28 15.55 -7.42
CA LEU A 186 -4.71 15.14 -6.08
C LEU A 186 -5.59 13.88 -6.16
N PRO A 187 -5.27 12.84 -5.38
CA PRO A 187 -6.03 11.60 -5.39
C PRO A 187 -7.44 11.82 -4.85
N LYS A 188 -8.40 11.08 -5.39
CA LYS A 188 -9.77 11.05 -4.84
C LYS A 188 -9.84 10.19 -3.59
N GLU A 189 -9.11 9.09 -3.59
CA GLU A 189 -8.97 8.16 -2.49
C GLU A 189 -7.57 7.54 -2.56
N ILE A 190 -6.91 7.41 -1.43
CA ILE A 190 -5.60 6.78 -1.33
C ILE A 190 -5.33 6.33 0.09
N MET A 191 -4.48 5.31 0.23
CA MET A 191 -3.91 4.88 1.48
C MET A 191 -2.42 5.25 1.52
N VAL A 192 -2.01 5.96 2.55
CA VAL A 192 -0.62 6.38 2.79
C VAL A 192 -0.06 5.55 3.93
N VAL A 193 0.99 4.80 3.66
CA VAL A 193 1.66 3.92 4.62
C VAL A 193 2.88 4.63 5.19
N PHE A 194 3.15 4.42 6.48
CA PHE A 194 4.33 4.93 7.17
C PHE A 194 4.70 4.02 8.36
N GLU A 195 5.93 4.17 8.83
CA GLU A 195 6.47 3.51 10.02
C GLU A 195 6.28 4.32 11.30
#